data_1532e6e0b815e0d86dec175bd50673f9
#
_entry.id   1532e6e0b815e0d86dec175bd50673f9
#
_cell.length_a   1.000
_cell.length_b   1.000
_cell.length_c   1.000
_cell.angle_alpha   90.00
_cell.angle_beta   90.00
_cell.angle_gamma   90.00
#
_symmetry.space_group_name_H-M   'P 1'
#
loop_
_entity.id
_entity.type
_entity.pdbx_description
1 polymer ?
#
loop_
_entity_poly.entity_id
_entity_poly.type
_entity_poly.pdbx_seq_one_letter_code
_entity_poly.pdbx_strand_id
1 'polypeptide(L)'
;MKKVLTFLLVLAFSANVFAIDHPGITKPGCHSEGFVLIENGQPAPIILSFSDNKAVMHAVEDLQNDFMMVSGVKPQLCESVVSDRAIIVGSLESELIQSLVSEGVLDVTTLQGCNEKYLMTFVSNPMDGVSEAMVIAGSDRRGIVYGIYELSEQIGVSPWYDWADVPVARHKDMTIARGTYTAG
;
A
#
# COMPACT_ATOMS: atom_id res chain seq x y z
N MET A 1 14.36 52.00 -47.23
CA MET A 1 14.69 51.57 -45.87
C MET A 1 13.75 50.38 -45.53
N LYS A 2 14.24 49.16 -45.67
CA LYS A 2 13.47 47.94 -45.41
C LYS A 2 13.70 47.54 -43.95
N LYS A 3 12.64 47.56 -43.12
CA LYS A 3 12.66 47.02 -41.74
C LYS A 3 12.54 45.50 -41.80
N VAL A 4 13.60 44.79 -41.43
CA VAL A 4 13.60 43.33 -41.24
C VAL A 4 13.05 43.09 -39.86
N LEU A 5 11.85 42.50 -39.82
CA LEU A 5 11.21 42.04 -38.56
C LEU A 5 11.70 40.61 -38.29
N THR A 6 12.63 40.48 -37.35
CA THR A 6 13.15 39.17 -36.92
C THR A 6 12.13 38.59 -35.94
N PHE A 7 11.43 37.52 -36.37
CA PHE A 7 10.50 36.75 -35.56
C PHE A 7 11.30 35.73 -34.76
N LEU A 8 11.47 35.98 -33.48
CA LEU A 8 12.13 35.03 -32.56
C LEU A 8 11.13 33.94 -32.21
N LEU A 9 11.28 32.78 -32.86
CA LEU A 9 10.48 31.57 -32.54
C LEU A 9 11.07 30.94 -31.28
N VAL A 10 10.48 31.20 -30.12
CA VAL A 10 10.81 30.50 -28.88
C VAL A 10 10.13 29.12 -28.95
N LEU A 11 10.90 28.08 -29.30
CA LEU A 11 10.48 26.69 -29.14
C LEU A 11 10.46 26.37 -27.64
N ALA A 12 9.28 26.40 -27.03
CA ALA A 12 9.08 25.84 -25.70
C ALA A 12 9.22 24.31 -25.79
N PHE A 13 10.40 23.80 -25.48
CA PHE A 13 10.60 22.38 -25.25
C PHE A 13 9.92 22.03 -23.92
N SER A 14 8.70 21.56 -23.96
CA SER A 14 8.08 20.90 -22.83
C SER A 14 8.79 19.56 -22.65
N ALA A 15 9.80 19.52 -21.79
CA ALA A 15 10.35 18.28 -21.31
C ALA A 15 9.23 17.57 -20.51
N ASN A 16 8.60 16.56 -21.11
CA ASN A 16 7.83 15.60 -20.34
C ASN A 16 8.83 14.87 -19.47
N VAL A 17 8.94 15.30 -18.21
CA VAL A 17 9.57 14.51 -17.17
C VAL A 17 8.62 13.32 -16.95
N PHE A 18 8.93 12.19 -17.57
CA PHE A 18 8.34 10.93 -17.18
C PHE A 18 8.89 10.64 -15.78
N ALA A 19 8.14 11.03 -14.74
CA ALA A 19 8.27 10.38 -13.46
C ALA A 19 8.10 8.87 -13.74
N ILE A 20 8.87 8.02 -13.07
CA ILE A 20 8.67 6.57 -13.12
C ILE A 20 7.28 6.36 -12.55
N ASP A 21 6.31 6.21 -13.44
CA ASP A 21 4.90 6.09 -13.11
C ASP A 21 4.70 4.64 -12.70
N HIS A 22 4.79 4.37 -11.40
CA HIS A 22 4.25 3.12 -10.87
C HIS A 22 2.75 3.17 -11.14
N PRO A 23 2.18 2.23 -11.92
CA PRO A 23 0.77 2.26 -12.23
C PRO A 23 0.00 2.25 -10.92
N GLY A 24 -0.69 3.35 -10.64
CA GLY A 24 -1.51 3.48 -9.43
C GLY A 24 -2.57 2.38 -9.41
N ILE A 25 -2.50 1.52 -8.41
CA ILE A 25 -3.45 0.43 -8.21
C ILE A 25 -4.61 0.83 -7.32
N THR A 26 -4.56 2.02 -6.71
CA THR A 26 -5.64 2.59 -5.92
C THR A 26 -6.49 3.56 -6.75
N LYS A 27 -7.76 3.68 -6.36
CA LYS A 27 -8.70 4.64 -6.95
C LYS A 27 -9.54 5.28 -5.85
N PRO A 28 -9.77 6.60 -5.89
CA PRO A 28 -10.76 7.24 -5.03
C PRO A 28 -12.16 6.66 -5.26
N GLY A 29 -12.92 6.48 -4.17
CA GLY A 29 -14.26 5.92 -4.17
C GLY A 29 -14.32 4.43 -3.88
N CYS A 30 -15.54 3.93 -3.62
CA CYS A 30 -15.81 2.51 -3.42
C CYS A 30 -16.21 1.87 -4.76
N HIS A 31 -15.35 0.99 -5.26
CA HIS A 31 -15.55 0.27 -6.51
C HIS A 31 -15.79 -1.21 -6.23
N SER A 32 -16.84 -1.79 -6.78
CA SER A 32 -17.28 -3.17 -6.54
C SER A 32 -16.25 -4.24 -6.93
N GLU A 33 -15.33 -3.91 -7.82
CA GLU A 33 -14.30 -4.84 -8.31
C GLU A 33 -12.99 -4.78 -7.48
N GLY A 34 -12.88 -3.88 -6.51
CA GLY A 34 -11.68 -3.68 -5.70
C GLY A 34 -11.86 -4.09 -4.24
N PHE A 35 -10.75 -4.07 -3.50
CA PHE A 35 -10.75 -4.15 -2.05
C PHE A 35 -10.88 -2.74 -1.47
N VAL A 36 -11.80 -2.52 -0.56
CA VAL A 36 -12.06 -1.20 0.03
C VAL A 36 -11.07 -0.94 1.16
N LEU A 37 -10.12 -0.04 0.92
CA LEU A 37 -9.12 0.39 1.90
C LEU A 37 -9.66 1.41 2.88
N ILE A 38 -10.47 2.35 2.39
CA ILE A 38 -11.10 3.42 3.18
C ILE A 38 -12.57 3.49 2.77
N GLU A 39 -13.47 3.49 3.75
CA GLU A 39 -14.90 3.64 3.56
C GLU A 39 -15.47 4.66 4.56
N ASN A 40 -16.16 5.68 4.07
CA ASN A 40 -16.70 6.77 4.90
C ASN A 40 -15.65 7.43 5.82
N GLY A 41 -14.40 7.53 5.36
CA GLY A 41 -13.28 8.05 6.11
C GLY A 41 -12.66 7.07 7.12
N GLN A 42 -13.15 5.82 7.19
CA GLN A 42 -12.63 4.80 8.09
C GLN A 42 -11.73 3.83 7.31
N PRO A 43 -10.42 3.79 7.60
CA PRO A 43 -9.51 2.81 7.01
C PRO A 43 -9.80 1.40 7.54
N ALA A 44 -9.53 0.38 6.72
CA ALA A 44 -9.52 -1.01 7.17
C ALA A 44 -8.49 -1.20 8.30
N PRO A 45 -8.81 -1.94 9.38
CA PRO A 45 -7.87 -2.20 10.45
C PRO A 45 -6.67 -3.02 9.98
N ILE A 46 -5.53 -2.87 10.67
CA ILE A 46 -4.31 -3.61 10.39
C ILE A 46 -4.15 -4.70 11.45
N ILE A 47 -4.04 -5.94 11.01
CA ILE A 47 -3.81 -7.12 11.87
C ILE A 47 -2.35 -7.57 11.70
N LEU A 48 -1.60 -7.61 12.79
CA LEU A 48 -0.24 -8.13 12.85
C LEU A 48 0.09 -8.59 14.28
N SER A 49 1.19 -9.33 14.47
CA SER A 49 1.70 -9.66 15.80
C SER A 49 2.48 -8.50 16.40
N PHE A 50 2.14 -8.07 17.64
CA PHE A 50 2.86 -7.02 18.36
C PHE A 50 4.24 -7.48 18.87
N SER A 51 4.53 -8.77 18.77
CA SER A 51 5.88 -9.33 19.00
C SER A 51 6.80 -9.24 17.79
N ASP A 52 6.32 -8.66 16.67
CA ASP A 52 7.08 -8.53 15.45
C ASP A 52 8.30 -7.60 15.60
N ASN A 53 9.17 -7.61 14.62
CA ASN A 53 10.40 -6.83 14.64
C ASN A 53 10.10 -5.33 14.75
N LYS A 54 10.91 -4.61 15.56
CA LYS A 54 10.74 -3.16 15.77
C LYS A 54 10.71 -2.36 14.45
N ALA A 55 11.47 -2.76 13.44
CA ALA A 55 11.46 -2.07 12.15
C ALA A 55 10.12 -2.23 11.43
N VAL A 56 9.49 -3.41 11.53
CA VAL A 56 8.14 -3.66 11.01
C VAL A 56 7.11 -2.81 11.76
N MET A 57 7.20 -2.78 13.10
CA MET A 57 6.32 -1.96 13.92
C MET A 57 6.40 -0.47 13.57
N HIS A 58 7.60 0.07 13.36
CA HIS A 58 7.77 1.46 12.90
C HIS A 58 7.14 1.69 11.52
N ALA A 59 7.39 0.80 10.56
CA ALA A 59 6.79 0.94 9.24
C ALA A 59 5.25 0.89 9.28
N VAL A 60 4.67 0.07 10.18
CA VAL A 60 3.21 0.04 10.38
C VAL A 60 2.70 1.32 11.06
N GLU A 61 3.45 1.90 11.99
CA GLU A 61 3.12 3.20 12.59
C GLU A 61 3.16 4.31 11.53
N ASP A 62 4.14 4.28 10.61
CA ASP A 62 4.20 5.20 9.48
C ASP A 62 2.98 5.02 8.57
N LEU A 63 2.62 3.78 8.21
CA LEU A 63 1.42 3.51 7.43
C LEU A 63 0.14 4.02 8.11
N GLN A 64 0.03 3.90 9.44
CA GLN A 64 -1.09 4.49 10.18
C GLN A 64 -1.12 6.02 10.06
N ASN A 65 0.06 6.67 10.09
CA ASN A 65 0.17 8.12 9.90
C ASN A 65 -0.20 8.51 8.45
N ASP A 66 0.19 7.71 7.48
CA ASP A 66 -0.13 7.91 6.07
C ASP A 66 -1.65 7.81 5.83
N PHE A 67 -2.29 6.79 6.38
CA PHE A 67 -3.76 6.72 6.38
C PHE A 67 -4.41 7.92 7.07
N MET A 68 -3.85 8.41 8.17
CA MET A 68 -4.34 9.63 8.84
C MET A 68 -4.22 10.86 7.94
N MET A 69 -3.15 10.99 7.16
CA MET A 69 -3.02 12.07 6.19
C MET A 69 -4.07 11.97 5.08
N VAL A 70 -4.32 10.76 4.58
CA VAL A 70 -5.25 10.50 3.46
C VAL A 70 -6.71 10.53 3.89
N SER A 71 -7.09 9.87 4.99
CA SER A 71 -8.51 9.71 5.40
C SER A 71 -8.95 10.66 6.52
N GLY A 72 -7.98 11.14 7.32
CA GLY A 72 -8.24 11.88 8.56
C GLY A 72 -8.37 10.98 9.78
N VAL A 73 -8.22 9.64 9.64
CA VAL A 73 -8.35 8.66 10.71
C VAL A 73 -7.21 7.65 10.62
N LYS A 74 -6.62 7.29 11.77
CA LYS A 74 -5.65 6.18 11.83
C LYS A 74 -6.39 4.85 11.82
N PRO A 75 -5.94 3.85 11.00
CA PRO A 75 -6.45 2.49 11.11
C PRO A 75 -6.18 1.93 12.50
N GLN A 76 -7.12 1.13 13.00
CA GLN A 76 -6.92 0.39 14.24
C GLN A 76 -5.84 -0.66 14.03
N LEU A 77 -4.88 -0.74 14.96
CA LEU A 77 -3.87 -1.78 15.01
C LEU A 77 -4.29 -2.85 16.01
N CYS A 78 -4.30 -4.11 15.60
CA CYS A 78 -4.80 -5.22 16.44
C CYS A 78 -4.08 -6.54 16.13
N GLU A 79 -4.14 -7.46 17.09
CA GLU A 79 -3.67 -8.85 16.92
C GLU A 79 -4.84 -9.82 16.66
N SER A 80 -6.08 -9.33 16.77
CA SER A 80 -7.28 -10.13 16.61
C SER A 80 -8.31 -9.43 15.73
N VAL A 81 -9.30 -10.17 15.30
CA VAL A 81 -10.38 -9.71 14.43
C VAL A 81 -11.24 -8.65 15.11
N VAL A 82 -11.40 -7.51 14.43
CA VAL A 82 -12.24 -6.37 14.88
C VAL A 82 -13.20 -5.89 13.78
N SER A 83 -13.08 -6.43 12.57
CA SER A 83 -13.85 -6.04 11.38
C SER A 83 -13.93 -7.23 10.42
N ASP A 84 -14.95 -7.24 9.58
CA ASP A 84 -15.12 -8.20 8.48
C ASP A 84 -14.11 -8.00 7.33
N ARG A 85 -13.36 -6.90 7.36
CA ARG A 85 -12.35 -6.53 6.38
C ARG A 85 -11.09 -6.02 7.09
N ALA A 86 -9.91 -6.48 6.66
CA ALA A 86 -8.64 -6.13 7.30
C ALA A 86 -7.46 -6.07 6.33
N ILE A 87 -6.39 -5.38 6.75
CA ILE A 87 -5.05 -5.49 6.17
C ILE A 87 -4.24 -6.40 7.08
N ILE A 88 -3.73 -7.52 6.59
CA ILE A 88 -2.91 -8.46 7.34
C ILE A 88 -1.45 -8.25 6.96
N VAL A 89 -0.58 -8.10 7.96
CA VAL A 89 0.85 -7.85 7.74
C VAL A 89 1.69 -8.89 8.48
N GLY A 90 2.68 -9.48 7.81
CA GLY A 90 3.59 -10.43 8.45
C GLY A 90 4.69 -10.98 7.56
N SER A 91 5.70 -11.61 8.15
CA SER A 91 6.73 -12.35 7.44
C SER A 91 6.33 -13.80 7.21
N LEU A 92 7.08 -14.51 6.36
CA LEU A 92 6.94 -15.97 6.21
C LEU A 92 7.14 -16.73 7.52
N GLU A 93 7.85 -16.12 8.50
CA GLU A 93 8.12 -16.73 9.81
C GLU A 93 7.01 -16.45 10.83
N SER A 94 6.12 -15.48 10.58
CA SER A 94 5.06 -15.14 11.53
C SER A 94 3.99 -16.24 11.57
N GLU A 95 3.50 -16.55 12.77
CA GLU A 95 2.45 -17.55 12.98
C GLU A 95 1.18 -17.21 12.19
N LEU A 96 0.86 -15.93 12.09
CA LEU A 96 -0.29 -15.43 11.35
C LEU A 96 -0.21 -15.81 9.86
N ILE A 97 0.92 -15.54 9.19
CA ILE A 97 1.11 -15.89 7.78
C ILE A 97 1.18 -17.41 7.60
N GLN A 98 1.86 -18.12 8.51
CA GLN A 98 1.95 -19.60 8.45
C GLN A 98 0.59 -20.26 8.60
N SER A 99 -0.31 -19.73 9.44
CA SER A 99 -1.69 -20.22 9.54
C SER A 99 -2.41 -20.09 8.19
N LEU A 100 -2.40 -18.90 7.58
CA LEU A 100 -3.04 -18.67 6.28
C LEU A 100 -2.49 -19.59 5.17
N VAL A 101 -1.19 -19.87 5.18
CA VAL A 101 -0.55 -20.78 4.23
C VAL A 101 -0.96 -22.24 4.49
N SER A 102 -0.95 -22.66 5.76
CA SER A 102 -1.30 -24.05 6.13
C SER A 102 -2.76 -24.39 5.85
N GLU A 103 -3.64 -23.41 5.95
CA GLU A 103 -5.05 -23.52 5.61
C GLU A 103 -5.34 -23.44 4.09
N GLY A 104 -4.29 -23.20 3.29
CA GLY A 104 -4.39 -23.08 1.83
C GLY A 104 -5.07 -21.79 1.34
N VAL A 105 -5.18 -20.80 2.20
CA VAL A 105 -5.82 -19.50 1.90
C VAL A 105 -4.84 -18.54 1.22
N LEU A 106 -3.54 -18.64 1.56
CA LEU A 106 -2.49 -17.76 1.05
C LEU A 106 -1.39 -18.56 0.32
N ASP A 107 -1.11 -18.21 -0.93
CA ASP A 107 0.03 -18.73 -1.68
C ASP A 107 1.22 -17.77 -1.58
N VAL A 108 2.30 -18.24 -0.99
CA VAL A 108 3.56 -17.51 -0.79
C VAL A 108 4.75 -18.07 -1.57
N THR A 109 4.50 -18.94 -2.55
CA THR A 109 5.56 -19.59 -3.35
C THR A 109 6.52 -18.61 -3.99
N THR A 110 6.05 -17.42 -4.36
CA THR A 110 6.87 -16.36 -4.96
C THR A 110 7.86 -15.73 -3.99
N LEU A 111 7.70 -15.92 -2.68
CA LEU A 111 8.57 -15.39 -1.62
C LEU A 111 9.61 -16.42 -1.15
N GLN A 112 9.40 -17.71 -1.42
CA GLN A 112 10.27 -18.78 -0.94
C GLN A 112 11.68 -18.67 -1.52
N GLY A 113 12.69 -18.70 -0.64
CA GLY A 113 14.09 -18.59 -1.04
C GLY A 113 14.52 -17.20 -1.53
N CYS A 114 13.65 -16.20 -1.45
CA CYS A 114 13.96 -14.81 -1.78
C CYS A 114 14.36 -14.03 -0.52
N ASN A 115 15.11 -12.93 -0.73
CA ASN A 115 15.38 -11.92 0.28
C ASN A 115 14.75 -10.61 -0.15
N GLU A 116 14.32 -9.81 0.83
CA GLU A 116 13.86 -8.43 0.63
C GLU A 116 12.65 -8.31 -0.33
N LYS A 117 11.92 -9.39 -0.52
CA LYS A 117 10.79 -9.47 -1.44
C LYS A 117 9.48 -9.41 -0.67
N TYR A 118 8.50 -8.70 -1.21
CA TYR A 118 7.14 -8.68 -0.69
C TYR A 118 6.13 -9.23 -1.68
N LEU A 119 4.99 -9.61 -1.13
CA LEU A 119 3.78 -9.98 -1.83
C LEU A 119 2.62 -9.20 -1.22
N MET A 120 1.87 -8.47 -2.04
CA MET A 120 0.54 -7.94 -1.70
C MET A 120 -0.49 -8.72 -2.50
N THR A 121 -1.47 -9.30 -1.82
CA THR A 121 -2.55 -10.08 -2.45
C THR A 121 -3.83 -9.98 -1.64
N PHE A 122 -4.91 -10.53 -2.16
CA PHE A 122 -6.23 -10.50 -1.54
C PHE A 122 -6.72 -11.91 -1.31
N VAL A 123 -7.24 -12.16 -0.12
CA VAL A 123 -7.74 -13.47 0.30
C VAL A 123 -9.17 -13.33 0.84
N SER A 124 -9.99 -14.30 0.52
CA SER A 124 -11.36 -14.39 1.02
C SER A 124 -11.42 -15.32 2.22
N ASN A 125 -12.17 -14.94 3.27
CA ASN A 125 -12.35 -15.69 4.50
C ASN A 125 -11.01 -16.16 5.12
N PRO A 126 -10.05 -15.25 5.36
CA PRO A 126 -8.73 -15.62 5.87
C PRO A 126 -8.80 -16.21 7.29
N MET A 127 -9.80 -15.82 8.06
CA MET A 127 -10.03 -16.30 9.44
C MET A 127 -11.47 -16.01 9.86
N ASP A 128 -11.92 -16.63 10.94
CA ASP A 128 -13.28 -16.42 11.47
C ASP A 128 -13.53 -14.93 11.76
N GLY A 129 -14.62 -14.39 11.21
CA GLY A 129 -15.02 -13.00 11.38
C GLY A 129 -14.37 -12.00 10.42
N VAL A 130 -13.49 -12.43 9.51
CA VAL A 130 -12.95 -11.62 8.40
C VAL A 130 -13.40 -12.22 7.08
N SER A 131 -14.29 -11.53 6.36
CA SER A 131 -14.77 -11.99 5.06
C SER A 131 -13.75 -11.79 3.96
N GLU A 132 -12.89 -10.78 4.10
CA GLU A 132 -11.86 -10.44 3.12
C GLU A 132 -10.68 -9.73 3.77
N ALA A 133 -9.47 -10.05 3.32
CA ALA A 133 -8.28 -9.31 3.69
C ALA A 133 -7.37 -9.01 2.49
N MET A 134 -6.70 -7.86 2.57
CA MET A 134 -5.48 -7.58 1.85
C MET A 134 -4.30 -8.07 2.69
N VAL A 135 -3.45 -8.94 2.13
CA VAL A 135 -2.28 -9.47 2.82
C VAL A 135 -1.01 -8.83 2.27
N ILE A 136 -0.18 -8.29 3.16
CA ILE A 136 1.19 -7.87 2.88
C ILE A 136 2.11 -8.87 3.55
N ALA A 137 2.67 -9.80 2.78
CA ALA A 137 3.62 -10.79 3.25
C ALA A 137 5.03 -10.47 2.76
N GLY A 138 6.03 -10.60 3.64
CA GLY A 138 7.44 -10.42 3.28
C GLY A 138 8.22 -11.72 3.38
N SER A 139 9.18 -11.95 2.45
CA SER A 139 10.15 -13.04 2.56
C SER A 139 11.00 -12.93 3.84
N ASP A 140 11.20 -11.70 4.29
CA ASP A 140 11.88 -11.32 5.52
C ASP A 140 11.34 -9.97 6.03
N ARG A 141 11.91 -9.46 7.13
CA ARG A 141 11.52 -8.16 7.72
C ARG A 141 11.65 -6.97 6.76
N ARG A 142 12.65 -6.99 5.85
CA ARG A 142 12.84 -5.90 4.88
C ARG A 142 11.81 -5.96 3.78
N GLY A 143 11.48 -7.17 3.32
CA GLY A 143 10.40 -7.38 2.37
C GLY A 143 9.05 -6.85 2.90
N ILE A 144 8.72 -7.10 4.20
CA ILE A 144 7.50 -6.53 4.80
C ILE A 144 7.53 -5.00 4.75
N VAL A 145 8.64 -4.40 5.19
CA VAL A 145 8.81 -2.94 5.21
C VAL A 145 8.63 -2.35 3.81
N TYR A 146 9.18 -2.98 2.78
CA TYR A 146 8.99 -2.53 1.40
C TYR A 146 7.52 -2.63 0.96
N GLY A 147 6.82 -3.72 1.29
CA GLY A 147 5.41 -3.86 0.97
C GLY A 147 4.53 -2.83 1.70
N ILE A 148 4.87 -2.46 2.93
CA ILE A 148 4.17 -1.42 3.69
C ILE A 148 4.34 -0.05 3.01
N TYR A 149 5.58 0.34 2.67
CA TYR A 149 5.83 1.62 2.01
C TYR A 149 5.29 1.66 0.57
N GLU A 150 5.26 0.52 -0.13
CA GLU A 150 4.52 0.42 -1.39
C GLU A 150 3.05 0.78 -1.21
N LEU A 151 2.39 0.23 -0.19
CA LEU A 151 0.99 0.62 0.10
C LEU A 151 0.88 2.10 0.43
N SER A 152 1.81 2.68 1.22
CA SER A 152 1.84 4.12 1.51
C SER A 152 1.90 4.97 0.23
N GLU A 153 2.76 4.60 -0.71
CA GLU A 153 2.84 5.28 -2.01
C GLU A 153 1.55 5.12 -2.81
N GLN A 154 0.99 3.92 -2.83
CA GLN A 154 -0.26 3.63 -3.55
C GLN A 154 -1.47 4.38 -2.99
N ILE A 155 -1.56 4.63 -1.69
CA ILE A 155 -2.63 5.47 -1.12
C ILE A 155 -2.39 6.97 -1.31
N GLY A 156 -1.27 7.37 -1.92
CA GLY A 156 -0.99 8.74 -2.33
C GLY A 156 -0.02 9.50 -1.42
N VAL A 157 0.71 8.82 -0.54
CA VAL A 157 1.77 9.43 0.26
C VAL A 157 3.11 9.19 -0.43
N SER A 158 3.63 10.24 -1.06
CA SER A 158 4.90 10.17 -1.79
C SER A 158 6.08 9.92 -0.83
N PRO A 159 7.06 9.07 -1.20
CA PRO A 159 8.31 8.96 -0.44
C PRO A 159 9.11 10.28 -0.38
N TRP A 160 8.75 11.25 -1.21
CA TRP A 160 9.32 12.59 -1.23
C TRP A 160 8.49 13.62 -0.44
N TYR A 161 7.47 13.18 0.33
CA TYR A 161 6.57 14.05 1.07
C TYR A 161 7.33 15.08 1.90
N ASP A 162 8.28 14.65 2.76
CA ASP A 162 9.05 15.51 3.64
C ASP A 162 10.12 16.34 2.92
N TRP A 163 10.60 15.88 1.74
CA TRP A 163 11.73 16.51 1.05
C TRP A 163 11.32 17.49 -0.04
N ALA A 164 10.17 17.28 -0.64
CA ALA A 164 9.72 18.04 -1.79
C ALA A 164 8.34 18.68 -1.59
N ASP A 165 7.83 18.73 -0.36
CA ASP A 165 6.52 19.29 0.01
C ASP A 165 5.39 18.75 -0.89
N VAL A 166 5.42 17.45 -1.24
CA VAL A 166 4.41 16.83 -2.09
C VAL A 166 3.10 16.73 -1.31
N PRO A 167 2.02 17.41 -1.75
CA PRO A 167 0.77 17.42 -0.99
C PRO A 167 0.08 16.06 -1.03
N VAL A 168 -0.47 15.61 0.10
CA VAL A 168 -1.30 14.41 0.18
C VAL A 168 -2.76 14.79 -0.06
N ALA A 169 -3.39 14.15 -1.04
CA ALA A 169 -4.81 14.33 -1.31
C ALA A 169 -5.66 13.56 -0.29
N ARG A 170 -6.74 14.19 0.20
CA ARG A 170 -7.67 13.55 1.13
C ARG A 170 -8.78 12.82 0.42
N HIS A 171 -9.04 11.60 0.88
CA HIS A 171 -10.10 10.74 0.35
C HIS A 171 -10.93 10.15 1.48
N LYS A 172 -12.26 10.24 1.37
CA LYS A 172 -13.20 9.57 2.29
C LYS A 172 -13.40 8.10 1.92
N ASP A 173 -13.23 7.79 0.66
CA ASP A 173 -13.41 6.45 0.13
C ASP A 173 -12.27 6.15 -0.83
N MET A 174 -11.68 4.96 -0.69
CA MET A 174 -10.58 4.51 -1.52
C MET A 174 -10.63 3.00 -1.69
N THR A 175 -10.42 2.56 -2.90
CA THR A 175 -10.39 1.14 -3.28
C THR A 175 -9.05 0.83 -3.94
N ILE A 176 -8.49 -0.34 -3.64
CA ILE A 176 -7.32 -0.88 -4.33
C ILE A 176 -7.77 -2.00 -5.29
N ALA A 177 -7.22 -2.00 -6.50
CA ALA A 177 -7.52 -3.04 -7.48
C ALA A 177 -7.06 -4.41 -6.96
N ARG A 178 -7.90 -5.43 -7.16
CA ARG A 178 -7.53 -6.82 -6.80
C ARG A 178 -6.46 -7.32 -7.76
N GLY A 179 -5.52 -8.04 -7.23
CA GLY A 179 -4.41 -8.59 -7.98
C GLY A 179 -3.34 -9.17 -7.06
N THR A 180 -2.26 -9.62 -7.65
CA THR A 180 -1.07 -10.04 -6.92
C THR A 180 0.08 -9.13 -7.33
N TYR A 181 0.60 -8.39 -6.36
CA TYR A 181 1.67 -7.42 -6.55
C TYR A 181 2.91 -7.88 -5.79
N THR A 182 4.05 -7.85 -6.43
CA THR A 182 5.31 -8.31 -5.84
C THR A 182 6.49 -7.53 -6.42
N ALA A 183 7.45 -7.19 -5.57
CA ALA A 183 8.73 -6.63 -5.95
C ALA A 183 9.82 -7.04 -4.94
N GLY A 184 11.09 -6.87 -5.32
CA GLY A 184 12.27 -7.21 -4.54
C GLY A 184 13.23 -8.08 -5.34
#